data_4d78c7279ea656342381db71c4688920
#
_entry.id   4d78c7279ea656342381db71c4688920
#
_cell.length_a   1.000
_cell.length_b   1.000
_cell.length_c   1.000
_cell.angle_alpha   90.00
_cell.angle_beta   90.00
_cell.angle_gamma   90.00
#
_symmetry.space_group_name_H-M   'P 1'
#
loop_
_entity.id
_entity.type
_entity.pdbx_description
1 polymer ?
#
loop_
_entity_poly.entity_id
_entity_poly.type
_entity_poly.pdbx_seq_one_letter_code
_entity_poly.pdbx_strand_id
1 'polypeptide(L)'
;MKKVFFMLVMLFTISVYSFAENNSTTEVERLAKYDLKIDNRRLAVYLDLNEDQMDAVEAVSTEFTNDMKFAAVECNENNRKKVTDNVINKNIKHMRYILNNEQMHKYLKVLNVTMVNRGIK
;
A
#
# COMPACT_ATOMS: atom_id res chain seq x y z
N MET A 1 17.79 10.26 -15.32
CA MET A 1 17.69 10.18 -16.14
C MET A 1 17.56 10.24 -16.37
N LYS A 2 17.45 10.37 -15.95
CA LYS A 2 17.32 10.53 -16.80
C LYS A 2 17.04 11.00 -17.17
N LYS A 3 17.12 11.36 -17.06
CA LYS A 3 16.88 11.88 -18.04
C LYS A 3 16.65 11.95 -18.67
N VAL A 4 16.67 12.01 -18.76
CA VAL A 4 16.43 12.21 -19.96
C VAL A 4 15.96 12.21 -20.20
N PHE A 5 16.03 12.41 -19.86
CA PHE A 5 15.69 12.48 -20.74
C PHE A 5 15.09 12.93 -20.57
N PHE A 6 14.99 13.41 -20.46
CA PHE A 6 14.59 13.84 -21.15
C PHE A 6 14.32 14.27 -21.44
N MET A 7 14.32 14.32 -21.51
CA MET A 7 14.22 14.75 -22.43
C MET A 7 14.07 14.62 -23.05
N LEU A 8 14.06 14.61 -23.29
CA LEU A 8 13.91 14.58 -24.28
C LEU A 8 13.33 14.52 -24.35
N VAL A 9 13.17 14.60 -24.22
CA VAL A 9 12.72 14.58 -24.65
C VAL A 9 12.11 15.03 -24.57
N MET A 10 11.87 15.56 -24.57
CA MET A 10 11.45 16.06 -24.87
C MET A 10 11.11 16.32 -25.49
N LEU A 11 10.87 16.50 -26.17
CA LEU A 11 10.35 16.64 -26.81
C LEU A 11 9.70 16.18 -27.43
N PHE A 12 9.27 16.03 -28.19
CA PHE A 12 8.67 15.52 -28.72
C PHE A 12 7.70 15.05 -28.78
N THR A 13 6.42 15.12 -30.47
CA THR A 13 6.00 14.18 -29.59
C THR A 13 4.68 14.40 -28.88
N ILE A 14 3.78 15.23 -29.31
CA ILE A 14 2.68 15.70 -28.49
C ILE A 14 1.61 14.64 -28.24
N SER A 15 1.17 13.95 -29.27
CA SER A 15 0.14 12.92 -29.09
C SER A 15 0.64 11.74 -28.28
N VAL A 16 1.91 11.44 -28.44
CA VAL A 16 2.54 10.40 -27.66
C VAL A 16 2.59 10.80 -26.18
N TYR A 17 2.82 12.08 -25.93
CA TYR A 17 2.81 12.60 -24.59
C TYR A 17 1.47 12.38 -23.90
N SER A 18 0.39 12.67 -24.59
CA SER A 18 -0.95 12.49 -24.02
C SER A 18 -1.16 11.06 -23.58
N PHE A 19 -0.76 10.14 -24.41
CA PHE A 19 -0.90 8.72 -24.07
C PHE A 19 -0.04 8.37 -22.86
N ALA A 20 1.20 8.84 -22.84
CA ALA A 20 2.11 8.57 -21.74
C ALA A 20 1.60 9.20 -20.45
N GLU A 21 1.06 10.42 -20.55
CA GLU A 21 0.51 11.08 -19.38
C GLU A 21 -0.65 10.29 -18.78
N ASN A 22 -1.53 9.77 -19.63
CA ASN A 22 -2.66 8.97 -19.15
C ASN A 22 -2.19 7.73 -18.43
N ASN A 23 -1.19 7.05 -18.96
CA ASN A 23 -0.62 5.87 -18.32
C ASN A 23 0.01 6.23 -16.98
N SER A 24 0.73 7.33 -16.95
CA SER A 24 1.39 7.82 -15.75
C SER A 24 0.37 8.15 -14.67
N THR A 25 -0.70 8.85 -15.07
CA THR A 25 -1.78 9.22 -14.15
C THR A 25 -2.44 7.98 -13.56
N THR A 26 -2.69 6.98 -14.40
CA THR A 26 -3.30 5.73 -13.95
C THR A 26 -2.43 5.03 -12.92
N GLU A 27 -1.12 5.03 -13.14
CA GLU A 27 -0.19 4.41 -12.20
C GLU A 27 -0.18 5.14 -10.88
N VAL A 28 -0.16 6.49 -10.93
CA VAL A 28 -0.20 7.30 -9.73
C VAL A 28 -1.49 7.05 -8.95
N GLU A 29 -2.59 6.95 -9.65
CA GLU A 29 -3.88 6.66 -9.01
C GLU A 29 -3.88 5.30 -8.34
N ARG A 30 -3.29 4.30 -8.99
CA ARG A 30 -3.20 2.96 -8.40
C ARG A 30 -2.32 2.95 -7.16
N LEU A 31 -1.18 3.65 -7.22
CA LEU A 31 -0.30 3.74 -6.06
C LEU A 31 -1.02 4.36 -4.87
N ALA A 32 -1.80 5.42 -5.12
CA ALA A 32 -2.56 6.06 -4.06
C ALA A 32 -3.63 5.13 -3.51
N LYS A 33 -4.34 4.43 -4.40
CA LYS A 33 -5.40 3.53 -3.99
C LYS A 33 -4.89 2.37 -3.14
N TYR A 34 -3.74 1.83 -3.49
CA TYR A 34 -3.19 0.66 -2.82
C TYR A 34 -2.27 1.01 -1.65
N ASP A 35 -2.19 2.30 -1.32
CA ASP A 35 -1.40 2.75 -0.18
C ASP A 35 -2.26 2.66 1.08
N LEU A 36 -2.16 1.51 1.75
CA LEU A 36 -2.92 1.26 2.98
C LEU A 36 -2.08 1.56 4.21
N LYS A 37 -1.11 2.44 4.06
CA LYS A 37 -0.24 2.79 5.17
C LYS A 37 -1.04 3.43 6.30
N ILE A 38 -0.83 2.91 7.50
CA ILE A 38 -1.44 3.43 8.73
C ILE A 38 -0.32 4.07 9.54
N ASP A 39 -0.62 5.23 10.13
CA ASP A 39 0.35 5.92 10.98
C ASP A 39 0.66 5.03 12.18
N ASN A 40 1.88 4.53 12.24
CA ASN A 40 2.28 3.59 13.28
C ASN A 40 2.21 4.20 14.68
N ARG A 41 2.49 5.49 14.80
CA ARG A 41 2.46 6.16 16.08
C ARG A 41 1.03 6.22 16.63
N ARG A 42 0.10 6.61 15.78
CA ARG A 42 -1.31 6.68 16.17
C ARG A 42 -1.86 5.30 16.46
N LEU A 43 -1.45 4.34 15.65
CA LEU A 43 -1.88 2.96 15.83
C LEU A 43 -1.39 2.42 17.19
N ALA A 44 -0.14 2.71 17.53
CA ALA A 44 0.43 2.28 18.79
C ALA A 44 -0.37 2.79 19.99
N VAL A 45 -0.79 4.04 19.91
CA VAL A 45 -1.60 4.64 20.98
C VAL A 45 -2.99 3.99 21.03
N TYR A 46 -3.61 3.85 19.86
CA TYR A 46 -4.96 3.29 19.78
C TYR A 46 -5.02 1.85 20.28
N LEU A 47 -4.01 1.06 19.95
CA LEU A 47 -3.95 -0.36 20.35
C LEU A 47 -3.27 -0.55 21.70
N ASP A 48 -2.69 0.50 22.26
CA ASP A 48 -1.96 0.41 23.53
C ASP A 48 -0.83 -0.61 23.43
N LEU A 49 0.03 -0.45 22.42
CA LEU A 49 1.13 -1.38 22.15
C LEU A 49 2.28 -1.15 23.13
N ASN A 50 2.91 -2.24 23.56
CA ASN A 50 4.16 -2.11 24.31
C ASN A 50 5.32 -1.92 23.31
N GLU A 51 6.52 -1.72 23.83
CA GLU A 51 7.67 -1.39 23.00
C GLU A 51 8.01 -2.49 22.01
N ASP A 52 7.99 -3.73 22.46
CA ASP A 52 8.27 -4.87 21.60
C ASP A 52 7.23 -4.99 20.49
N GLN A 53 5.97 -4.76 20.82
CA GLN A 53 4.90 -4.80 19.83
C GLN A 53 5.06 -3.68 18.82
N MET A 54 5.46 -2.49 19.28
CA MET A 54 5.64 -1.36 18.37
C MET A 54 6.70 -1.68 17.31
N ASP A 55 7.81 -2.26 17.72
CA ASP A 55 8.87 -2.64 16.79
C ASP A 55 8.39 -3.68 15.80
N ALA A 56 7.68 -4.69 16.30
CA ALA A 56 7.18 -5.76 15.45
C ALA A 56 6.13 -5.25 14.47
N VAL A 57 5.22 -4.40 14.94
CA VAL A 57 4.19 -3.82 14.09
C VAL A 57 4.80 -2.96 13.00
N GLU A 58 5.82 -2.18 13.34
CA GLU A 58 6.50 -1.35 12.36
C GLU A 58 7.12 -2.20 11.25
N ALA A 59 7.76 -3.29 11.61
CA ALA A 59 8.38 -4.19 10.64
C ALA A 59 7.33 -4.79 9.71
N VAL A 60 6.23 -5.26 10.28
CA VAL A 60 5.15 -5.85 9.48
C VAL A 60 4.49 -4.79 8.59
N SER A 61 4.32 -3.58 9.11
CA SER A 61 3.73 -2.48 8.34
C SER A 61 4.60 -2.09 7.16
N THR A 62 5.91 -2.08 7.34
CA THR A 62 6.84 -1.77 6.25
C THR A 62 6.74 -2.82 5.15
N GLU A 63 6.73 -4.08 5.53
CA GLU A 63 6.59 -5.17 4.56
C GLU A 63 5.25 -5.06 3.82
N PHE A 64 4.19 -4.82 4.56
CA PHE A 64 2.85 -4.68 4.00
C PHE A 64 2.80 -3.55 2.97
N THR A 65 3.36 -2.39 3.32
CA THR A 65 3.38 -1.24 2.42
C THR A 65 4.14 -1.56 1.14
N ASN A 66 5.29 -2.21 1.27
CA ASN A 66 6.11 -2.57 0.11
C ASN A 66 5.39 -3.58 -0.78
N ASP A 67 4.74 -4.56 -0.17
CA ASP A 67 4.00 -5.58 -0.93
C ASP A 67 2.81 -4.98 -1.66
N MET A 68 2.13 -4.01 -1.05
CA MET A 68 1.01 -3.33 -1.69
C MET A 68 1.48 -2.48 -2.87
N LYS A 69 2.62 -1.83 -2.74
CA LYS A 69 3.21 -1.08 -3.84
C LYS A 69 3.55 -2.00 -5.01
N PHE A 70 4.11 -3.16 -4.70
CA PHE A 70 4.42 -4.15 -5.72
C PHE A 70 3.13 -4.56 -6.46
N ALA A 71 2.07 -4.83 -5.72
CA ALA A 71 0.80 -5.20 -6.34
C ALA A 71 0.25 -4.10 -7.23
N ALA A 72 0.44 -2.84 -6.82
CA ALA A 72 -0.07 -1.71 -7.58
C ALA A 72 0.67 -1.52 -8.90
N VAL A 73 1.98 -1.76 -8.92
CA VAL A 73 2.83 -1.40 -10.04
C VAL A 73 3.20 -2.61 -10.90
N GLU A 74 3.60 -3.70 -10.27
CA GLU A 74 4.21 -4.82 -10.98
C GLU A 74 3.22 -5.87 -11.45
N CYS A 75 2.06 -5.95 -10.82
CA CYS A 75 1.06 -6.95 -11.20
C CYS A 75 0.17 -6.46 -12.32
N ASN A 76 -0.21 -7.35 -13.23
CA ASN A 76 -1.18 -7.00 -14.24
C ASN A 76 -2.58 -7.03 -13.62
N GLU A 77 -3.53 -6.50 -14.36
CA GLU A 77 -4.88 -6.31 -13.87
C GLU A 77 -5.54 -7.61 -13.44
N ASN A 78 -5.28 -8.68 -14.17
CA ASN A 78 -5.92 -9.96 -13.90
C ASN A 78 -5.49 -10.56 -12.57
N ASN A 79 -4.25 -10.31 -12.18
CA ASN A 79 -3.67 -10.90 -10.96
C ASN A 79 -3.68 -9.96 -9.77
N ARG A 80 -3.91 -8.67 -9.99
CA ARG A 80 -3.75 -7.67 -8.93
C ARG A 80 -4.63 -7.95 -7.73
N LYS A 81 -5.90 -8.27 -7.98
CA LYS A 81 -6.83 -8.53 -6.88
C LYS A 81 -6.37 -9.72 -6.04
N LYS A 82 -5.95 -10.79 -6.72
CA LYS A 82 -5.50 -11.99 -6.03
C LYS A 82 -4.25 -11.71 -5.19
N VAL A 83 -3.29 -11.00 -5.77
CA VAL A 83 -2.06 -10.65 -5.06
C VAL A 83 -2.39 -9.75 -3.87
N THR A 84 -3.25 -8.76 -4.07
CA THR A 84 -3.65 -7.85 -3.01
C THR A 84 -4.32 -8.59 -1.86
N ASP A 85 -5.24 -9.51 -2.18
CA ASP A 85 -5.91 -10.30 -1.15
C ASP A 85 -4.88 -11.12 -0.35
N ASN A 86 -3.90 -11.69 -1.04
CA ASN A 86 -2.86 -12.46 -0.36
C ASN A 86 -2.00 -11.59 0.55
N VAL A 87 -1.68 -10.38 0.09
CA VAL A 87 -0.88 -9.44 0.89
C VAL A 87 -1.63 -9.04 2.14
N ILE A 88 -2.91 -8.74 2.01
CA ILE A 88 -3.74 -8.33 3.14
C ILE A 88 -3.87 -9.49 4.14
N ASN A 89 -4.12 -10.69 3.63
CA ASN A 89 -4.23 -11.87 4.50
C ASN A 89 -2.94 -12.16 5.24
N LYS A 90 -1.81 -11.98 4.56
CA LYS A 90 -0.50 -12.16 5.17
C LYS A 90 -0.28 -11.14 6.30
N ASN A 91 -0.67 -9.90 6.06
CA ASN A 91 -0.59 -8.86 7.07
C ASN A 91 -1.42 -9.23 8.31
N ILE A 92 -2.65 -9.66 8.08
CA ILE A 92 -3.54 -10.04 9.18
C ILE A 92 -2.94 -11.20 9.96
N LYS A 93 -2.40 -12.19 9.26
CA LYS A 93 -1.78 -13.34 9.91
C LYS A 93 -0.60 -12.92 10.78
N HIS A 94 0.26 -12.05 10.25
CA HIS A 94 1.41 -11.58 11.01
C HIS A 94 0.99 -10.78 12.23
N MET A 95 -0.03 -9.95 12.08
CA MET A 95 -0.51 -9.16 13.22
C MET A 95 -1.09 -10.03 14.32
N ARG A 96 -1.70 -11.17 13.96
CA ARG A 96 -2.25 -12.08 14.97
C ARG A 96 -1.16 -12.65 15.87
N TYR A 97 0.04 -12.81 15.37
CA TYR A 97 1.16 -13.27 16.19
C TYR A 97 1.67 -12.20 17.14
N ILE A 98 1.45 -10.94 16.81
CA ILE A 98 1.97 -9.82 17.61
C ILE A 98 0.95 -9.31 18.61
N LEU A 99 -0.32 -9.25 18.21
CA LEU A 99 -1.37 -8.57 18.95
C LEU A 99 -2.20 -9.56 19.76
N ASN A 100 -2.70 -9.10 20.92
CA ASN A 100 -3.69 -9.90 21.65
C ASN A 100 -5.06 -9.74 20.98
N ASN A 101 -6.06 -10.45 21.51
CA ASN A 101 -7.39 -10.47 20.88
C ASN A 101 -8.03 -9.11 20.79
N GLU A 102 -7.96 -8.33 21.86
CA GLU A 102 -8.56 -7.00 21.88
C GLU A 102 -7.85 -6.06 20.89
N GLN A 103 -6.53 -6.09 20.90
CA GLN A 103 -5.74 -5.28 19.98
C GLN A 103 -6.03 -5.68 18.53
N MET A 104 -6.13 -6.98 18.28
CA MET A 104 -6.40 -7.48 16.94
C MET A 104 -7.76 -7.02 16.45
N HIS A 105 -8.75 -7.04 17.32
CA HIS A 105 -10.10 -6.56 16.97
C HIS A 105 -10.06 -5.10 16.54
N LYS A 106 -9.36 -4.28 17.31
CA LYS A 106 -9.21 -2.86 16.99
C LYS A 106 -8.44 -2.65 15.68
N TYR A 107 -7.38 -3.44 15.50
CA TYR A 107 -6.59 -3.35 14.28
C TYR A 107 -7.42 -3.67 13.04
N LEU A 108 -8.23 -4.71 13.11
CA LEU A 108 -9.08 -5.09 11.98
C LEU A 108 -10.06 -3.98 11.61
N LYS A 109 -10.57 -3.27 12.59
CA LYS A 109 -11.45 -2.14 12.34
C LYS A 109 -10.71 -1.04 11.57
N VAL A 110 -9.50 -0.71 12.01
CA VAL A 110 -8.69 0.33 11.36
C VAL A 110 -8.36 -0.09 9.94
N LEU A 111 -7.96 -1.33 9.76
CA LEU A 111 -7.61 -1.85 8.43
C LEU A 111 -8.82 -1.79 7.50
N ASN A 112 -9.97 -2.24 8.00
CA ASN A 112 -11.18 -2.24 7.19
C ASN A 112 -11.60 -0.84 6.75
N VAL A 113 -11.55 0.11 7.68
CA VAL A 113 -11.88 1.51 7.35
C VAL A 113 -10.91 2.05 6.31
N THR A 114 -9.62 1.74 6.48
CA THR A 114 -8.61 2.19 5.54
C THR A 114 -8.88 1.63 4.14
N MET A 115 -9.20 0.34 4.07
CA MET A 115 -9.49 -0.31 2.78
C MET A 115 -10.72 0.28 2.12
N VAL A 116 -11.79 0.48 2.89
CA VAL A 116 -13.02 1.07 2.36
C VAL A 116 -12.76 2.49 1.85
N ASN A 117 -12.01 3.27 2.60
CA ASN A 117 -11.70 4.64 2.20
C ASN A 117 -10.90 4.69 0.91
N ARG A 118 -10.12 3.66 0.64
CA ARG A 118 -9.33 3.59 -0.60
C ARG A 118 -10.05 2.86 -1.72
N GLY A 119 -11.24 2.34 -1.46
CA GLY A 119 -12.01 1.63 -2.48
C GLY A 119 -11.45 0.25 -2.81
N ILE A 120 -10.69 -0.34 -1.90
CA ILE A 120 -10.12 -1.67 -2.11
C ILE A 120 -11.15 -2.75 -1.87
N LYS A 121 -12.02 -2.55 -0.89
CA LYS A 121 -12.94 -3.59 -0.48
C LYS A 121 -14.37 -3.40 -0.97
#